data_23085d464cbce00c96901d233c6f1ddb
#
_entry.id   23085d464cbce00c96901d233c6f1ddb
#
_cell.length_a   1.000
_cell.length_b   1.000
_cell.length_c   1.000
_cell.angle_alpha   90.00
_cell.angle_beta   90.00
_cell.angle_gamma   90.00
#
_symmetry.space_group_name_H-M   'P 1'
#
loop_
_entity.id
_entity.type
_entity.pdbx_description
1 polymer ?
#
loop_
_entity_poly.entity_id
_entity_poly.type
_entity_poly.pdbx_seq_one_letter_code
_entity_poly.pdbx_strand_id
1 'polypeptide(L)'
;MALAQATLTTGYVTQYTSSGDSAITTIHICNTSAGAIVFDLCIVPSGGSASDSTIAYKTVSVAATDTFVIDTEKMVLGNGDFIAAKDDTGSVTVMTISYVSI
;
A
#
# COMPACT_ATOMS: atom_id res chain seq x y z
N MET A 1 -3.59 -8.58 -15.89
CA MET A 1 -3.81 -7.51 -14.90
C MET A 1 -4.61 -8.05 -13.75
N ALA A 2 -4.23 -7.74 -12.54
CA ALA A 2 -4.87 -8.29 -11.35
C ALA A 2 -4.98 -7.22 -10.25
N LEU A 3 -5.78 -7.52 -9.22
CA LEU A 3 -5.98 -6.65 -8.08
C LEU A 3 -5.65 -7.38 -6.79
N ALA A 4 -5.01 -6.66 -5.86
CA ALA A 4 -4.88 -7.07 -4.47
C ALA A 4 -5.58 -6.01 -3.61
N GLN A 5 -6.44 -6.43 -2.71
CA GLN A 5 -7.24 -5.51 -1.90
C GLN A 5 -7.29 -6.00 -0.46
N ALA A 6 -7.10 -5.08 0.47
CA ALA A 6 -7.17 -5.38 1.89
C ALA A 6 -7.48 -4.13 2.69
N THR A 7 -7.93 -4.34 3.93
CA THR A 7 -8.18 -3.26 4.88
C THR A 7 -6.94 -3.08 5.74
N LEU A 8 -6.50 -1.84 5.93
CA LEU A 8 -5.32 -1.54 6.75
C LEU A 8 -5.65 -1.68 8.25
N THR A 9 -4.60 -1.97 9.01
CA THR A 9 -4.65 -2.00 10.49
C THR A 9 -3.64 -1.01 11.04
N THR A 10 -3.56 -0.87 12.37
CA THR A 10 -2.60 0.04 13.00
C THR A 10 -1.17 -0.47 12.97
N GLY A 11 -0.96 -1.75 12.67
CA GLY A 11 0.35 -2.33 12.45
C GLY A 11 0.58 -2.59 10.96
N TYR A 12 1.83 -2.70 10.55
CA TYR A 12 2.14 -3.04 9.16
C TYR A 12 1.60 -4.41 8.80
N VAL A 13 0.88 -4.48 7.68
CA VAL A 13 0.38 -5.72 7.11
C VAL A 13 0.79 -5.75 5.65
N THR A 14 1.29 -6.90 5.19
CA THR A 14 1.62 -7.08 3.79
C THR A 14 0.36 -7.01 2.95
N GLN A 15 0.35 -6.10 1.98
CA GLN A 15 -0.80 -5.89 1.09
C GLN A 15 -0.66 -6.66 -0.21
N TYR A 16 0.57 -6.84 -0.68
CA TYR A 16 0.87 -7.55 -1.92
C TYR A 16 2.32 -8.03 -1.91
N THR A 17 2.52 -9.30 -2.22
CA THR A 17 3.86 -9.88 -2.41
C THR A 17 3.98 -10.30 -3.87
N SER A 18 5.03 -9.85 -4.54
CA SER A 18 5.25 -10.18 -5.94
C SER A 18 5.66 -11.64 -6.11
N SER A 19 4.98 -12.34 -7.01
CA SER A 19 5.38 -13.66 -7.46
C SER A 19 5.98 -13.52 -8.85
N GLY A 20 7.30 -13.71 -8.96
CA GLY A 20 8.02 -13.31 -10.15
C GLY A 20 8.13 -11.79 -10.22
N ASP A 21 8.28 -11.24 -11.41
CA ASP A 21 8.33 -9.80 -11.61
C ASP A 21 6.92 -9.25 -11.84
N SER A 22 6.63 -8.11 -11.22
CA SER A 22 5.32 -7.44 -11.33
C SER A 22 5.51 -5.94 -11.52
N ALA A 23 4.67 -5.32 -12.33
CA ALA A 23 4.58 -3.88 -12.43
C ALA A 23 3.33 -3.41 -11.70
N ILE A 24 3.50 -2.48 -10.78
CA ILE A 24 2.39 -1.86 -10.05
C ILE A 24 1.88 -0.69 -10.90
N THR A 25 0.63 -0.73 -11.30
CA THR A 25 0.06 0.30 -12.16
C THR A 25 -0.61 1.42 -11.38
N THR A 26 -1.34 1.08 -10.32
CA THR A 26 -2.05 2.06 -9.51
C THR A 26 -2.26 1.51 -8.11
N ILE A 27 -2.20 2.39 -7.10
CA ILE A 27 -2.56 2.07 -5.72
C ILE A 27 -3.62 3.08 -5.28
N HIS A 28 -4.77 2.58 -4.83
CA HIS A 28 -5.84 3.38 -4.27
C HIS A 28 -5.89 3.17 -2.76
N ILE A 29 -5.90 4.26 -2.00
CA ILE A 29 -6.03 4.22 -0.55
C ILE A 29 -7.30 4.99 -0.19
N CYS A 30 -8.37 4.27 0.11
CA CYS A 30 -9.69 4.85 0.36
C CYS A 30 -9.97 4.89 1.87
N ASN A 31 -10.24 6.09 2.39
CA ASN A 31 -10.66 6.28 3.77
C ASN A 31 -12.18 6.20 3.83
N THR A 32 -12.70 5.15 4.47
CA THR A 32 -14.16 4.94 4.58
C THR A 32 -14.76 5.56 5.83
N SER A 33 -13.95 6.23 6.66
CA SER A 33 -14.43 6.79 7.93
C SER A 33 -14.88 8.24 7.76
N ALA A 34 -15.55 8.76 8.79
CA ALA A 34 -16.01 10.15 8.83
C ALA A 34 -14.93 11.12 9.32
N GLY A 35 -13.75 10.62 9.65
CA GLY A 35 -12.60 11.44 10.09
C GLY A 35 -11.41 11.20 9.18
N ALA A 36 -10.47 12.14 9.15
CA ALA A 36 -9.24 11.97 8.40
C ALA A 36 -8.40 10.85 9.02
N ILE A 37 -7.67 10.12 8.16
CA ILE A 37 -6.69 9.12 8.60
C ILE A 37 -5.31 9.48 8.08
N VAL A 38 -4.29 8.87 8.65
CA VAL A 38 -2.91 8.97 8.19
C VAL A 38 -2.42 7.57 7.91
N PHE A 39 -1.76 7.38 6.78
CA PHE A 39 -1.19 6.08 6.45
C PHE A 39 0.31 6.17 6.18
N ASP A 40 0.99 5.03 6.40
CA ASP A 40 2.38 4.81 5.99
C ASP A 40 2.40 3.62 5.03
N LEU A 41 3.24 3.72 4.00
CA LEU A 41 3.39 2.66 3.01
C LEU A 41 4.87 2.37 2.79
N CYS A 42 5.24 1.10 2.90
CA CYS A 42 6.60 0.62 2.66
C CYS A 42 6.64 -0.24 1.42
N ILE A 43 7.72 -0.09 0.65
CA ILE A 43 8.04 -0.99 -0.46
C ILE A 43 9.30 -1.74 -0.03
N VAL A 44 9.16 -3.04 0.21
CA VAL A 44 10.16 -3.83 0.93
C VAL A 44 10.80 -4.83 -0.02
N PRO A 45 12.14 -4.84 -0.12
CA PRO A 45 12.84 -5.88 -0.87
C PRO A 45 12.64 -7.25 -0.22
N SER A 46 12.73 -8.30 -1.04
CA SER A 46 12.62 -9.67 -0.55
C SER A 46 13.58 -9.91 0.62
N GLY A 47 13.06 -10.47 1.70
CA GLY A 47 13.83 -10.73 2.92
C GLY A 47 13.92 -9.56 3.88
N GLY A 48 13.40 -8.37 3.49
CA GLY A 48 13.40 -7.20 4.36
C GLY A 48 12.15 -7.10 5.24
N SER A 49 12.07 -6.01 5.99
CA SER A 49 10.95 -5.74 6.90
C SER A 49 10.40 -4.34 6.67
N ALA A 50 9.11 -4.18 6.92
CA ALA A 50 8.45 -2.87 6.86
C ALA A 50 8.92 -2.01 8.04
N SER A 51 9.54 -0.88 7.75
CA SER A 51 10.04 0.07 8.74
C SER A 51 10.37 1.39 8.06
N ASP A 52 10.86 2.37 8.83
CA ASP A 52 11.28 3.65 8.25
C ASP A 52 12.42 3.50 7.24
N SER A 53 13.19 2.41 7.31
CA SER A 53 14.26 2.18 6.33
C SER A 53 13.76 1.68 4.98
N THR A 54 12.49 1.25 4.87
CA THR A 54 11.87 0.81 3.63
C THR A 54 10.65 1.65 3.26
N ILE A 55 10.44 2.77 3.95
CA ILE A 55 9.22 3.56 3.79
C ILE A 55 9.26 4.36 2.48
N ALA A 56 8.16 4.38 1.77
CA ALA A 56 7.99 5.17 0.55
C ALA A 56 7.05 6.35 0.77
N TYR A 57 6.02 6.18 1.57
CA TYR A 57 5.07 7.24 1.91
C TYR A 57 4.88 7.25 3.42
N LYS A 58 5.26 8.35 4.05
CA LYS A 58 5.20 8.47 5.51
C LYS A 58 4.23 9.55 5.91
N THR A 59 3.30 9.20 6.81
CA THR A 59 2.39 10.17 7.43
C THR A 59 1.59 10.94 6.39
N VAL A 60 0.97 10.22 5.43
CA VAL A 60 0.15 10.84 4.40
C VAL A 60 -1.29 10.90 4.88
N SER A 61 -1.87 12.09 4.89
CA SER A 61 -3.24 12.31 5.36
C SER A 61 -4.22 12.05 4.22
N VAL A 62 -5.30 11.33 4.53
CA VAL A 62 -6.43 11.14 3.62
C VAL A 62 -7.67 11.68 4.33
N ALA A 63 -8.33 12.66 3.71
CA ALA A 63 -9.51 13.27 4.30
C ALA A 63 -10.66 12.25 4.45
N ALA A 64 -11.62 12.57 5.29
CA ALA A 64 -12.79 11.72 5.51
C ALA A 64 -13.47 11.36 4.18
N THR A 65 -13.77 10.09 3.97
CA THR A 65 -14.45 9.56 2.79
C THR A 65 -13.74 9.81 1.46
N ASP A 66 -12.47 10.24 1.50
CA ASP A 66 -11.68 10.53 0.31
C ASP A 66 -10.79 9.35 -0.07
N THR A 67 -10.18 9.44 -1.26
CA THR A 67 -9.26 8.42 -1.77
C THR A 67 -7.98 9.09 -2.22
N PHE A 68 -6.85 8.55 -1.75
CA PHE A 68 -5.53 8.94 -2.22
C PHE A 68 -5.10 7.96 -3.30
N VAL A 69 -4.69 8.47 -4.47
CA VAL A 69 -4.33 7.62 -5.61
C VAL A 69 -2.85 7.82 -5.94
N ILE A 70 -2.12 6.71 -6.04
CA ILE A 70 -0.73 6.69 -6.49
C ILE A 70 -0.73 6.09 -7.89
N ASP A 71 -0.64 6.93 -8.92
CA ASP A 71 -0.67 6.51 -10.31
C ASP A 71 0.42 7.14 -11.17
N THR A 72 1.14 8.11 -10.62
CA THR A 72 2.22 8.79 -11.34
C THR A 72 3.56 8.06 -11.17
N GLU A 73 3.75 7.38 -10.04
CA GLU A 73 4.96 6.64 -9.74
C GLU A 73 4.74 5.17 -10.06
N LYS A 74 5.41 4.69 -11.08
CA LYS A 74 5.33 3.27 -11.47
C LYS A 74 6.42 2.49 -10.74
N MET A 75 6.04 1.33 -10.19
CA MET A 75 6.94 0.49 -9.42
C MET A 75 7.03 -0.87 -10.08
N VAL A 76 8.24 -1.41 -10.17
CA VAL A 76 8.47 -2.78 -10.64
C VAL A 76 9.03 -3.57 -9.46
N LEU A 77 8.36 -4.65 -9.10
CA LEU A 77 8.76 -5.52 -8.00
C LEU A 77 9.35 -6.81 -8.55
N GLY A 78 10.47 -7.23 -7.98
CA GLY A 78 11.02 -8.56 -8.23
C GLY A 78 10.38 -9.60 -7.35
N ASN A 79 10.70 -10.86 -7.60
CA ASN A 79 10.14 -11.98 -6.86
C ASN A 79 10.40 -11.85 -5.36
N GLY A 80 9.36 -11.88 -4.56
CA GLY A 80 9.44 -11.79 -3.10
C GLY A 80 9.44 -10.36 -2.56
N ASP A 81 9.57 -9.33 -3.40
CA ASP A 81 9.41 -7.96 -2.96
C ASP A 81 7.94 -7.73 -2.60
N PHE A 82 7.68 -6.90 -1.59
CA PHE A 82 6.31 -6.72 -1.15
C PHE A 82 6.01 -5.29 -0.74
N ILE A 83 4.71 -4.98 -0.73
CA ILE A 83 4.18 -3.70 -0.26
C ILE A 83 3.46 -3.94 1.05
N ALA A 84 3.83 -3.17 2.08
CA ALA A 84 3.20 -3.22 3.38
C ALA A 84 2.71 -1.82 3.76
N ALA A 85 1.60 -1.75 4.47
CA ALA A 85 1.02 -0.48 4.86
C ALA A 85 0.31 -0.58 6.20
N LYS A 86 0.13 0.56 6.84
CA LYS A 86 -0.65 0.69 8.08
C LYS A 86 -1.36 2.04 8.09
N ASP A 87 -2.39 2.16 8.91
CA ASP A 87 -3.04 3.44 9.19
C ASP A 87 -3.01 3.73 10.69
N ASP A 88 -3.48 4.92 11.08
CA ASP A 88 -3.46 5.34 12.48
C ASP A 88 -4.77 5.00 13.22
N THR A 89 -5.79 4.53 12.52
CA THR A 89 -7.12 4.29 13.10
C THR A 89 -7.48 2.81 13.15
N GLY A 90 -7.18 2.08 12.07
CA GLY A 90 -7.50 0.66 11.96
C GLY A 90 -8.89 0.39 11.41
N SER A 91 -8.99 -0.57 10.50
CA SER A 91 -10.24 -1.12 9.97
C SER A 91 -11.13 -0.13 9.20
N VAL A 92 -10.58 1.02 8.76
CA VAL A 92 -11.35 2.03 8.03
C VAL A 92 -10.73 2.40 6.68
N THR A 93 -9.51 1.97 6.43
CA THR A 93 -8.80 2.31 5.19
C THR A 93 -8.68 1.07 4.31
N VAL A 94 -9.14 1.15 3.07
CA VAL A 94 -9.06 0.05 2.11
C VAL A 94 -7.99 0.40 1.08
N MET A 95 -7.00 -0.46 0.92
CA MET A 95 -5.97 -0.33 -0.11
C MET A 95 -6.26 -1.29 -1.24
N THR A 96 -6.26 -0.77 -2.46
CA THR A 96 -6.41 -1.57 -3.68
C THR A 96 -5.19 -1.36 -4.55
N ILE A 97 -4.50 -2.44 -4.88
CA ILE A 97 -3.30 -2.43 -5.71
C ILE A 97 -3.63 -3.10 -7.04
N SER A 98 -3.43 -2.37 -8.14
CA SER A 98 -3.55 -2.90 -9.48
C SER A 98 -2.16 -3.23 -10.01
N TYR A 99 -1.97 -4.43 -10.52
CA TYR A 99 -0.65 -4.87 -10.98
C TYR A 99 -0.74 -5.77 -12.21
N VAL A 100 0.41 -5.90 -12.89
CA VAL A 100 0.56 -6.76 -14.07
C VAL A 100 1.80 -7.62 -13.85
N SER A 101 1.68 -8.92 -14.06
CA SER A 101 2.84 -9.82 -14.09
C SER A 101 3.64 -9.63 -15.38
N ILE A 102 4.94 -9.56 -15.27
CA ILE A 102 5.83 -9.37 -16.42
C ILE A 102 6.92 -10.42 -16.48
#